data_20d81d970d8cd852ffead613d3f2e169
#
_entry.id   20d81d970d8cd852ffead613d3f2e169
#
_cell.length_a   1.000
_cell.length_b   1.000
_cell.length_c   1.000
_cell.angle_alpha   90.00
_cell.angle_beta   90.00
_cell.angle_gamma   90.00
#
_symmetry.space_group_name_H-M   'P 1'
#
loop_
_entity.id
_entity.type
_entity.pdbx_description
1 polymer ?
#
loop_
_entity_poly.entity_id
_entity_poly.type
_entity_poly.pdbx_seq_one_letter_code
_entity_poly.pdbx_strand_id
1 'polypeptide(L)'
;MTTQQDPEVLTELKMNAEVQRTINEAYVPNDNPIIMAHIGSDGKPTMTYRGSVIAFSETQLGVWARNAEGGTANALAAHPDVQLVYRESGGPGQRSKGVMTFRGKARVDNDEATRTKVYETMPQRERDSDPEKKGVAIIVDLESLTGFIPGYRLQMSK
;
A
#
# COMPACT_ATOMS: atom_id res chain seq x y z
N MET A 1 -18.50 -1.63 -33.12
CA MET A 1 -18.21 -2.66 -32.09
C MET A 1 -16.83 -2.41 -31.52
N THR A 2 -16.74 -1.97 -30.29
CA THR A 2 -15.47 -1.97 -29.56
C THR A 2 -15.23 -3.38 -29.07
N THR A 3 -14.24 -4.06 -29.64
CA THR A 3 -13.72 -5.31 -29.09
C THR A 3 -13.12 -4.98 -27.71
N GLN A 4 -13.79 -5.38 -26.64
CA GLN A 4 -13.24 -5.28 -25.31
C GLN A 4 -12.08 -6.25 -25.25
N GLN A 5 -10.87 -5.69 -25.15
CA GLN A 5 -9.67 -6.52 -25.04
C GLN A 5 -9.67 -7.21 -23.68
N ASP A 6 -9.39 -8.52 -23.66
CA ASP A 6 -9.25 -9.26 -22.43
C ASP A 6 -8.13 -8.67 -21.58
N PRO A 7 -8.28 -8.60 -20.25
CA PRO A 7 -7.23 -8.09 -19.38
C PRO A 7 -5.98 -8.97 -19.44
N GLU A 8 -4.81 -8.34 -19.42
CA GLU A 8 -3.55 -9.06 -19.27
C GLU A 8 -3.45 -9.65 -17.85
N VAL A 9 -3.11 -10.92 -17.76
CA VAL A 9 -2.92 -11.61 -16.48
C VAL A 9 -1.46 -11.52 -16.05
N LEU A 10 -1.20 -10.90 -14.91
CA LEU A 10 0.13 -10.76 -14.33
C LEU A 10 0.29 -11.78 -13.20
N THR A 11 1.26 -12.66 -13.31
CA THR A 11 1.51 -13.75 -12.35
C THR A 11 2.85 -13.64 -11.63
N GLU A 12 3.83 -12.99 -12.23
CA GLU A 12 5.09 -12.68 -11.56
C GLU A 12 4.88 -11.59 -10.53
N LEU A 13 5.42 -11.77 -9.32
CA LEU A 13 5.34 -10.75 -8.28
C LEU A 13 6.25 -9.55 -8.63
N LYS A 14 5.68 -8.69 -9.45
CA LYS A 14 6.36 -7.49 -9.96
C LYS A 14 5.31 -6.45 -10.33
N MET A 15 5.24 -5.38 -9.58
CA MET A 15 4.31 -4.29 -9.88
C MET A 15 4.77 -3.53 -11.12
N ASN A 16 3.94 -3.52 -12.16
CA ASN A 16 4.19 -2.71 -13.33
C ASN A 16 3.90 -1.21 -13.07
N ALA A 17 4.19 -0.35 -14.04
CA ALA A 17 4.01 1.10 -13.91
C ALA A 17 2.56 1.47 -13.56
N GLU A 18 1.56 0.80 -14.11
CA GLU A 18 0.14 1.08 -13.86
C GLU A 18 -0.27 0.72 -12.43
N VAL A 19 0.19 -0.42 -11.92
CA VAL A 19 -0.05 -0.81 -10.53
C VAL A 19 0.60 0.19 -9.59
N GLN A 20 1.86 0.55 -9.83
CA GLN A 20 2.58 1.52 -9.00
C GLN A 20 1.88 2.90 -9.01
N ARG A 21 1.46 3.37 -10.18
CA ARG A 21 0.73 4.64 -10.31
C ARG A 21 -0.59 4.60 -9.54
N THR A 22 -1.35 3.52 -9.65
CA THR A 22 -2.62 3.35 -8.94
C THR A 22 -2.42 3.46 -7.43
N ILE A 23 -1.37 2.85 -6.89
CA ILE A 23 -1.02 2.94 -5.47
C ILE A 23 -0.64 4.38 -5.10
N ASN A 24 0.28 4.98 -5.85
CA ASN A 24 0.81 6.31 -5.54
C ASN A 24 -0.24 7.42 -5.63
N GLU A 25 -1.25 7.27 -6.47
CA GLU A 25 -2.33 8.23 -6.66
C GLU A 25 -3.61 7.89 -5.86
N ALA A 26 -3.60 6.83 -5.09
CA ALA A 26 -4.79 6.36 -4.37
C ALA A 26 -5.37 7.42 -3.43
N TYR A 27 -4.55 8.05 -2.61
CA TYR A 27 -5.00 9.09 -1.68
C TYR A 27 -5.11 10.46 -2.36
N VAL A 28 -4.06 10.87 -3.07
CA VAL A 28 -4.06 12.13 -3.81
C VAL A 28 -3.65 11.83 -5.25
N PRO A 29 -4.46 12.16 -6.24
CA PRO A 29 -5.69 12.95 -6.20
C PRO A 29 -6.99 12.19 -5.93
N ASN A 30 -6.97 10.87 -5.82
CA ASN A 30 -8.19 10.06 -5.90
C ASN A 30 -9.01 9.96 -4.60
N ASP A 31 -8.53 10.55 -3.51
CA ASP A 31 -9.20 10.56 -2.20
C ASP A 31 -9.66 9.17 -1.75
N ASN A 32 -8.82 8.19 -1.97
CA ASN A 32 -9.09 6.79 -1.69
C ASN A 32 -7.90 6.13 -0.94
N PRO A 33 -7.72 6.48 0.34
CA PRO A 33 -6.60 5.94 1.11
C PRO A 33 -6.71 4.43 1.25
N ILE A 34 -5.57 3.77 1.16
CA ILE A 34 -5.47 2.31 1.28
C ILE A 34 -5.65 1.90 2.74
N ILE A 35 -6.40 0.82 2.97
CA ILE A 35 -6.59 0.25 4.30
C ILE A 35 -5.46 -0.74 4.57
N MET A 36 -4.84 -0.62 5.75
CA MET A 36 -3.83 -1.56 6.23
C MET A 36 -4.33 -2.28 7.48
N ALA A 37 -4.27 -3.60 7.43
CA ALA A 37 -4.54 -4.46 8.57
C ALA A 37 -3.23 -5.05 9.11
N HIS A 38 -3.08 -5.07 10.42
CA HIS A 38 -1.96 -5.70 11.12
C HIS A 38 -2.42 -6.27 12.46
N ILE A 39 -1.56 -6.99 13.13
CA ILE A 39 -1.84 -7.50 14.47
C ILE A 39 -1.20 -6.53 15.49
N GLY A 40 -2.03 -5.97 16.34
CA GLY A 40 -1.59 -5.05 17.38
C GLY A 40 -0.78 -5.73 18.47
N SER A 41 -0.15 -4.95 19.35
CA SER A 41 0.65 -5.46 20.46
C SER A 41 -0.16 -6.31 21.43
N ASP A 42 -1.48 -6.14 21.48
CA ASP A 42 -2.41 -6.96 22.25
C ASP A 42 -2.80 -8.30 21.57
N GLY A 43 -2.22 -8.58 20.38
CA GLY A 43 -2.53 -9.77 19.59
C GLY A 43 -3.83 -9.70 18.79
N LYS A 44 -4.48 -8.54 18.75
CA LYS A 44 -5.77 -8.38 18.05
C LYS A 44 -5.58 -7.71 16.69
N PRO A 45 -6.43 -8.05 15.71
CA PRO A 45 -6.42 -7.38 14.42
C PRO A 45 -6.74 -5.88 14.55
N THR A 46 -5.99 -5.07 13.84
CA THR A 46 -6.16 -3.61 13.77
C THR A 46 -6.21 -3.19 12.32
N MET A 47 -7.15 -2.33 11.96
CA MET A 47 -7.30 -1.81 10.61
C MET A 47 -7.32 -0.28 10.64
N THR A 48 -6.55 0.34 9.76
CA THR A 48 -6.49 1.80 9.64
C THR A 48 -6.41 2.22 8.18
N TYR A 49 -6.93 3.40 7.89
CA TYR A 49 -6.66 4.06 6.61
C TYR A 49 -5.26 4.65 6.63
N ARG A 50 -4.54 4.46 5.52
CA ARG A 50 -3.17 4.96 5.36
C ARG A 50 -3.04 5.79 4.09
N GLY A 51 -2.97 7.09 4.24
CA GLY A 51 -2.75 8.01 3.12
C GLY A 51 -1.32 8.00 2.59
N SER A 52 -0.37 7.44 3.33
CA SER A 52 1.05 7.45 3.02
C SER A 52 1.55 6.22 2.27
N VAL A 53 0.68 5.29 1.88
CA VAL A 53 1.11 4.09 1.14
C VAL A 53 1.64 4.46 -0.23
N ILE A 54 2.83 3.99 -0.53
CA ILE A 54 3.50 4.18 -1.83
C ILE A 54 4.02 2.85 -2.38
N ALA A 55 4.20 2.77 -3.68
CA ALA A 55 5.01 1.73 -4.30
C ALA A 55 6.48 2.10 -4.09
N PHE A 56 7.16 1.39 -3.19
CA PHE A 56 8.56 1.67 -2.87
C PHE A 56 9.51 1.09 -3.92
N SER A 57 9.20 -0.11 -4.39
CA SER A 57 9.89 -0.78 -5.49
C SER A 57 8.90 -1.68 -6.23
N GLU A 58 9.35 -2.45 -7.19
CA GLU A 58 8.49 -3.38 -7.91
C GLU A 58 7.91 -4.50 -7.03
N THR A 59 8.51 -4.73 -5.85
CA THR A 59 8.12 -5.82 -4.94
C THR A 59 7.84 -5.35 -3.52
N GLN A 60 7.88 -4.04 -3.27
CA GLN A 60 7.75 -3.49 -1.92
C GLN A 60 6.81 -2.30 -1.89
N LEU A 61 6.06 -2.19 -0.79
CA LEU A 61 5.32 -0.98 -0.45
C LEU A 61 6.07 -0.22 0.65
N GLY A 62 5.88 1.08 0.69
CA GLY A 62 6.33 1.93 1.78
C GLY A 62 5.14 2.59 2.46
N VAL A 63 5.23 2.78 3.77
CA VAL A 63 4.23 3.47 4.59
C VAL A 63 4.95 4.34 5.60
N TRP A 64 4.42 5.53 5.86
CA TRP A 64 4.97 6.41 6.88
C TRP A 64 4.15 6.30 8.16
N ALA A 65 4.79 5.93 9.26
CA ALA A 65 4.19 5.93 10.59
C ALA A 65 4.65 7.19 11.33
N ARG A 66 3.76 8.15 11.53
CA ARG A 66 4.07 9.43 12.16
C ARG A 66 4.57 9.30 13.59
N ASN A 67 4.07 8.33 14.31
CA ASN A 67 4.52 8.06 15.66
C ASN A 67 5.50 6.87 15.65
N ALA A 68 6.78 7.17 15.77
CA ALA A 68 7.85 6.17 15.78
C ALA A 68 7.75 5.18 16.95
N GLU A 69 7.14 5.59 18.05
CA GLU A 69 6.95 4.78 19.26
C GLU A 69 5.49 4.29 19.39
N GLY A 70 4.67 4.52 18.37
CA GLY A 70 3.27 4.16 18.36
C GLY A 70 3.01 2.68 18.19
N GLY A 71 1.74 2.30 18.39
CA GLY A 71 1.32 0.91 18.40
C GLY A 71 1.65 0.13 17.14
N THR A 72 1.52 0.77 15.97
CA THR A 72 1.81 0.10 14.69
C THR A 72 3.30 -0.27 14.57
N ALA A 73 4.20 0.71 14.75
CA ALA A 73 5.63 0.47 14.62
C ALA A 73 6.13 -0.59 15.62
N ASN A 74 5.64 -0.52 16.86
CA ASN A 74 6.04 -1.46 17.91
C ASN A 74 5.47 -2.88 17.70
N ALA A 75 4.27 -2.99 17.14
CA ALA A 75 3.63 -4.28 16.93
C ALA A 75 4.31 -5.13 15.83
N LEU A 76 4.89 -4.49 14.82
CA LEU A 76 5.42 -5.19 13.64
C LEU A 76 6.63 -6.08 13.95
N ALA A 77 7.41 -5.78 14.98
CA ALA A 77 8.54 -6.61 15.35
C ALA A 77 8.10 -8.03 15.79
N ALA A 78 7.00 -8.12 16.54
CA ALA A 78 6.42 -9.38 16.99
C ALA A 78 5.43 -9.98 15.97
N HIS A 79 4.76 -9.11 15.18
CA HIS A 79 3.70 -9.49 14.27
C HIS A 79 3.92 -8.83 12.90
N PRO A 80 4.85 -9.36 12.08
CA PRO A 80 5.21 -8.72 10.80
C PRO A 80 4.18 -8.93 9.68
N ASP A 81 3.28 -9.90 9.81
CA ASP A 81 2.29 -10.17 8.78
C ASP A 81 1.27 -9.04 8.65
N VAL A 82 1.15 -8.48 7.46
CA VAL A 82 0.21 -7.40 7.16
C VAL A 82 -0.57 -7.68 5.89
N GLN A 83 -1.71 -7.06 5.80
CA GLN A 83 -2.54 -7.08 4.61
C GLN A 83 -3.02 -5.66 4.32
N LEU A 84 -2.99 -5.27 3.05
CA LEU A 84 -3.52 -4.00 2.60
C LEU A 84 -4.59 -4.24 1.54
N VAL A 85 -5.58 -3.36 1.50
CA VAL A 85 -6.70 -3.45 0.56
C VAL A 85 -6.94 -2.09 -0.07
N TYR A 86 -7.06 -2.11 -1.39
CA TYR A 86 -7.46 -0.99 -2.22
C TYR A 86 -8.74 -1.34 -2.97
N ARG A 87 -9.65 -0.39 -3.06
CA ARG A 87 -10.84 -0.51 -3.91
C ARG A 87 -11.12 0.81 -4.59
N GLU A 88 -11.31 0.76 -5.91
CA GLU A 88 -11.81 1.90 -6.67
C GLU A 88 -13.27 1.70 -7.02
N SER A 89 -14.12 2.62 -6.58
CA SER A 89 -15.55 2.57 -6.87
C SER A 89 -15.82 2.84 -8.36
N GLY A 90 -16.76 2.09 -8.91
CA GLY A 90 -17.30 2.36 -10.23
C GLY A 90 -18.50 3.32 -10.21
N GLY A 91 -18.91 3.79 -9.03
CA GLY A 91 -20.10 4.58 -8.82
C GLY A 91 -21.22 3.79 -8.14
N PRO A 92 -22.28 4.47 -7.67
CA PRO A 92 -23.40 3.82 -7.00
C PRO A 92 -24.04 2.71 -7.85
N GLY A 93 -24.14 1.51 -7.31
CA GLY A 93 -24.72 0.36 -8.00
C GLY A 93 -23.87 -0.23 -9.10
N GLN A 94 -22.67 0.28 -9.33
CA GLN A 94 -21.75 -0.21 -10.36
C GLN A 94 -20.68 -1.13 -9.76
N ARG A 95 -20.10 -1.97 -10.62
CA ARG A 95 -18.97 -2.81 -10.22
C ARG A 95 -17.75 -1.93 -9.91
N SER A 96 -16.91 -2.38 -8.98
CA SER A 96 -15.64 -1.72 -8.71
C SER A 96 -14.77 -1.68 -9.97
N LYS A 97 -14.09 -0.56 -10.20
CA LYS A 97 -13.12 -0.41 -11.30
C LYS A 97 -11.82 -1.13 -11.01
N GLY A 98 -11.47 -1.25 -9.74
CA GLY A 98 -10.29 -1.96 -9.31
C GLY A 98 -10.42 -2.43 -7.87
N VAL A 99 -9.81 -3.57 -7.57
CA VAL A 99 -9.64 -4.11 -6.23
C VAL A 99 -8.27 -4.75 -6.17
N MET A 100 -7.48 -4.40 -5.16
CA MET A 100 -6.19 -5.03 -4.93
C MET A 100 -6.07 -5.46 -3.48
N THR A 101 -5.58 -6.67 -3.27
CA THR A 101 -5.22 -7.19 -1.96
C THR A 101 -3.72 -7.48 -1.95
N PHE A 102 -3.02 -6.83 -1.05
CA PHE A 102 -1.58 -6.98 -0.83
C PHE A 102 -1.36 -7.78 0.45
N ARG A 103 -0.51 -8.78 0.40
CA ARG A 103 -0.05 -9.50 1.59
C ARG A 103 1.46 -9.50 1.63
N GLY A 104 2.01 -9.34 2.82
CA GLY A 104 3.45 -9.36 2.98
C GLY A 104 3.89 -9.24 4.42
N LYS A 105 5.20 -9.07 4.58
CA LYS A 105 5.82 -8.86 5.89
C LYS A 105 6.32 -7.43 5.98
N ALA A 106 5.94 -6.78 7.06
CA ALA A 106 6.28 -5.40 7.31
C ALA A 106 7.37 -5.29 8.39
N ARG A 107 8.23 -4.32 8.20
CA ARG A 107 9.26 -3.96 9.17
C ARG A 107 9.46 -2.46 9.21
N VAL A 108 9.87 -1.95 10.36
CA VAL A 108 10.36 -0.58 10.47
C VAL A 108 11.77 -0.55 9.88
N ASP A 109 12.01 0.38 8.97
CA ASP A 109 13.31 0.58 8.34
C ASP A 109 13.82 1.99 8.64
N ASN A 110 14.86 2.08 9.46
CA ASN A 110 15.44 3.34 9.90
C ASN A 110 16.60 3.83 9.02
N ASP A 111 16.90 3.14 7.92
CA ASP A 111 17.86 3.61 6.94
C ASP A 111 17.47 4.98 6.39
N GLU A 112 18.39 5.94 6.40
CA GLU A 112 18.08 7.32 6.02
C GLU A 112 17.61 7.44 4.57
N ALA A 113 18.22 6.70 3.65
CA ALA A 113 17.81 6.71 2.25
C ALA A 113 16.39 6.16 2.07
N THR A 114 16.04 5.09 2.81
CA THR A 114 14.70 4.50 2.82
C THR A 114 13.67 5.48 3.38
N ARG A 115 13.96 6.08 4.52
CA ARG A 115 13.09 7.10 5.15
C ARG A 115 12.85 8.27 4.21
N THR A 116 13.90 8.77 3.61
CA THR A 116 13.84 9.89 2.66
C THR A 116 12.95 9.54 1.47
N LYS A 117 13.16 8.37 0.88
CA LYS A 117 12.35 7.93 -0.28
C LYS A 117 10.87 7.82 0.05
N VAL A 118 10.52 7.19 1.17
CA VAL A 118 9.11 7.08 1.60
C VAL A 118 8.52 8.47 1.85
N TYR A 119 9.21 9.29 2.62
CA TYR A 119 8.74 10.63 2.98
C TYR A 119 8.52 11.52 1.75
N GLU A 120 9.47 11.55 0.84
CA GLU A 120 9.38 12.41 -0.35
C GLU A 120 8.40 11.91 -1.40
N THR A 121 8.15 10.60 -1.43
CA THR A 121 7.22 9.99 -2.40
C THR A 121 5.76 10.09 -1.94
N MET A 122 5.51 10.05 -0.64
CA MET A 122 4.14 10.15 -0.13
C MET A 122 3.51 11.51 -0.44
N PRO A 123 2.15 11.60 -0.46
CA PRO A 123 1.47 12.86 -0.77
C PRO A 123 1.87 14.00 0.16
N GLN A 124 1.90 15.24 -0.36
CA GLN A 124 2.25 16.44 0.39
C GLN A 124 1.41 16.60 1.66
N ARG A 125 0.12 16.24 1.59
CA ARG A 125 -0.75 16.28 2.77
C ARG A 125 -0.23 15.43 3.93
N GLU A 126 0.35 14.28 3.63
CA GLU A 126 0.96 13.41 4.65
C GLU A 126 2.25 14.02 5.20
N ARG A 127 3.06 14.64 4.34
CA ARG A 127 4.25 15.37 4.80
C ARG A 127 3.88 16.54 5.71
N ASP A 128 2.83 17.26 5.37
CA ASP A 128 2.33 18.40 6.17
C ASP A 128 1.89 17.96 7.58
N SER A 129 1.50 16.71 7.74
CA SER A 129 1.14 16.13 9.04
C SER A 129 2.35 15.76 9.90
N ASP A 130 3.55 15.70 9.32
CA ASP A 130 4.80 15.41 10.01
C ASP A 130 5.94 16.23 9.38
N PRO A 131 5.89 17.57 9.44
CA PRO A 131 6.84 18.41 8.73
C PRO A 131 8.29 18.28 9.26
N GLU A 132 8.46 17.84 10.49
CA GLU A 132 9.77 17.64 11.12
C GLU A 132 10.34 16.24 10.90
N LYS A 133 9.64 15.38 10.13
CA LYS A 133 10.06 13.99 9.84
C LYS A 133 10.37 13.17 11.10
N LYS A 134 9.53 13.26 12.12
CA LYS A 134 9.71 12.51 13.36
C LYS A 134 9.29 11.04 13.26
N GLY A 135 8.49 10.70 12.25
CA GLY A 135 8.03 9.35 12.00
C GLY A 135 9.09 8.41 11.48
N VAL A 136 8.67 7.20 11.20
CA VAL A 136 9.52 6.14 10.64
C VAL A 136 8.93 5.57 9.37
N ALA A 137 9.78 5.04 8.51
CA ALA A 137 9.35 4.27 7.36
C ALA A 137 9.04 2.83 7.76
N ILE A 138 7.93 2.32 7.23
CA ILE A 138 7.58 0.92 7.27
C ILE A 138 7.70 0.40 5.84
N ILE A 139 8.46 -0.67 5.64
CA ILE A 139 8.58 -1.36 4.36
C ILE A 139 7.83 -2.67 4.44
N VAL A 140 6.97 -2.90 3.46
CA VAL A 140 6.25 -4.16 3.30
C VAL A 140 6.89 -4.93 2.14
N ASP A 141 7.52 -6.05 2.46
CA ASP A 141 8.00 -6.99 1.46
C ASP A 141 6.83 -7.85 1.01
N LEU A 142 6.38 -7.67 -0.22
CA LEU A 142 5.21 -8.36 -0.75
C LEU A 142 5.46 -9.86 -0.91
N GLU A 143 4.46 -10.64 -0.55
CA GLU A 143 4.38 -12.08 -0.79
C GLU A 143 3.33 -12.40 -1.85
N SER A 144 2.28 -11.58 -1.95
CA SER A 144 1.26 -11.71 -2.98
C SER A 144 0.56 -10.37 -3.26
N LEU A 145 0.07 -10.25 -4.47
CA LEU A 145 -0.78 -9.16 -4.92
C LEU A 145 -1.83 -9.74 -5.86
N THR A 146 -3.08 -9.68 -5.43
CA THR A 146 -4.22 -10.25 -6.16
C THR A 146 -5.31 -9.24 -6.39
N GLY A 147 -6.15 -9.48 -7.39
CA GLY A 147 -7.26 -8.62 -7.74
C GLY A 147 -7.23 -8.18 -9.19
N PHE A 148 -7.62 -6.94 -9.44
CA PHE A 148 -7.63 -6.37 -10.80
C PHE A 148 -7.59 -4.85 -10.74
N ILE A 149 -7.09 -4.27 -11.80
CA ILE A 149 -7.20 -2.84 -12.15
C ILE A 149 -7.58 -2.77 -13.64
N PRO A 150 -7.98 -1.61 -14.17
CA PRO A 150 -8.31 -1.52 -15.59
C PRO A 150 -7.18 -2.06 -16.47
N GLY A 151 -7.51 -3.04 -17.31
CA GLY A 151 -6.58 -3.68 -18.24
C GLY A 151 -5.76 -4.84 -17.68
N TYR A 152 -5.81 -5.11 -16.38
CA TYR A 152 -4.95 -6.12 -15.74
C TYR A 152 -5.70 -6.97 -14.72
N ARG A 153 -5.45 -8.27 -14.77
CA ARG A 153 -5.81 -9.20 -13.69
C ARG A 153 -4.54 -9.57 -12.93
N LEU A 154 -4.59 -9.46 -11.61
CA LEU A 154 -3.43 -9.64 -10.75
C LEU A 154 -3.55 -10.97 -10.00
N GLN A 155 -2.63 -11.89 -10.26
CA GLN A 155 -2.53 -13.20 -9.62
C GLN A 155 -1.06 -13.45 -9.26
N MET A 156 -0.44 -12.46 -8.62
CA MET A 156 0.99 -12.47 -8.34
C MET A 156 1.26 -13.11 -6.98
N SER A 157 2.22 -14.01 -6.93
CA SER A 157 2.72 -14.60 -5.69
C SER A 157 4.19 -14.96 -5.83
N LYS A 158 4.89 -14.99 -4.69
CA LYS A 158 6.23 -15.56 -4.61
C LYS A 158 6.20 -17.05 -4.88
#